data_c04f07222d28566b571c9dd0d100a5ad
#
_entry.id   c04f07222d28566b571c9dd0d100a5ad
#
_cell.length_a   1.000
_cell.length_b   1.000
_cell.length_c   1.000
_cell.angle_alpha   90.00
_cell.angle_beta   90.00
_cell.angle_gamma   90.00
#
_symmetry.space_group_name_H-M   'P 1'
#
loop_
_entity.id
_entity.type
_entity.pdbx_description
1 polymer ?
#
loop_
_entity_poly.entity_id
_entity_poly.type
_entity_poly.pdbx_seq_one_letter_code
_entity_poly.pdbx_strand_id
1 'polypeptide(L)'
;MTILPVVLFDDIELWATGRMRTLLASRSEPYATDVYIGNKVPNPRRDRMVIFRRDGGPRTSAVLEAPRLGINVWAKTDQDAGDLARLVAALLCASPDGAPVCKVTITGGPYAVPDESTQPRFYFTAELTSKGSDA
;
A
#
# COMPACT_ATOMS: atom_id res chain seq x y z
N MET A 1 -27.23 -9.39 30.04
CA MET A 1 -26.62 -8.52 29.05
C MET A 1 -25.64 -9.30 28.17
N THR A 2 -25.76 -9.17 26.86
CA THR A 2 -24.87 -9.85 25.96
C THR A 2 -23.67 -8.94 25.69
N ILE A 3 -22.45 -9.45 25.88
CA ILE A 3 -21.24 -8.75 25.59
C ILE A 3 -20.77 -9.20 24.19
N LEU A 4 -20.68 -8.26 23.27
CA LEU A 4 -20.14 -8.55 21.95
C LEU A 4 -18.65 -8.89 22.04
N PRO A 5 -18.13 -9.79 21.20
CA PRO A 5 -16.72 -10.08 21.19
C PRO A 5 -15.90 -8.85 20.84
N VAL A 6 -14.74 -8.73 21.42
CA VAL A 6 -13.79 -7.68 21.06
C VAL A 6 -13.03 -8.16 19.84
N VAL A 7 -13.15 -7.42 18.76
CA VAL A 7 -12.50 -7.75 17.49
C VAL A 7 -11.43 -6.71 17.19
N LEU A 8 -10.21 -7.17 16.98
CA LEU A 8 -9.07 -6.32 16.63
C LEU A 8 -8.76 -6.47 15.14
N PHE A 9 -8.41 -5.35 14.56
CA PHE A 9 -7.94 -5.30 13.17
C PHE A 9 -6.45 -5.05 13.13
N ASP A 10 -5.76 -5.69 12.19
CA ASP A 10 -4.32 -5.53 12.04
C ASP A 10 -3.96 -4.13 11.53
N ASP A 11 -2.72 -3.73 11.82
CA ASP A 11 -2.14 -2.53 11.25
C ASP A 11 -1.95 -2.74 9.74
N ILE A 12 -2.78 -2.06 8.96
CA ILE A 12 -2.83 -2.28 7.52
C ILE A 12 -1.62 -1.68 6.81
N GLU A 13 -1.02 -0.63 7.35
CA GLU A 13 0.22 -0.08 6.80
C GLU A 13 1.37 -1.08 6.98
N LEU A 14 1.43 -1.72 8.13
CA LEU A 14 2.44 -2.74 8.40
C LEU A 14 2.25 -3.95 7.47
N TRP A 15 1.01 -4.40 7.29
CA TRP A 15 0.70 -5.49 6.37
C TRP A 15 1.14 -5.15 4.94
N ALA A 16 0.76 -3.97 4.45
CA ALA A 16 1.03 -3.56 3.08
C ALA A 16 2.53 -3.40 2.81
N THR A 17 3.25 -2.78 3.73
CA THR A 17 4.69 -2.57 3.57
C THR A 17 5.46 -3.88 3.60
N GLY A 18 5.15 -4.76 4.54
CA GLY A 18 5.79 -6.08 4.64
C GLY A 18 5.49 -6.93 3.41
N ARG A 19 4.24 -6.95 2.97
CA ARG A 19 3.81 -7.69 1.79
C ARG A 19 4.54 -7.19 0.54
N MET A 20 4.61 -5.88 0.36
CA MET A 20 5.24 -5.28 -0.82
C MET A 20 6.74 -5.54 -0.86
N ARG A 21 7.43 -5.51 0.29
CA ARG A 21 8.86 -5.86 0.35
C ARG A 21 9.10 -7.27 -0.19
N THR A 22 8.27 -8.22 0.23
CA THR A 22 8.38 -9.60 -0.22
C THR A 22 8.11 -9.73 -1.72
N LEU A 23 7.05 -9.09 -2.20
CA LEU A 23 6.65 -9.20 -3.60
C LEU A 23 7.66 -8.52 -4.54
N LEU A 24 8.14 -7.33 -4.20
CA LEU A 24 9.13 -6.63 -5.02
C LEU A 24 10.49 -7.33 -5.03
N ALA A 25 10.86 -7.96 -3.92
CA ALA A 25 12.14 -8.68 -3.84
C ALA A 25 12.23 -9.83 -4.86
N SER A 26 11.09 -10.37 -5.29
CA SER A 26 11.05 -11.46 -6.27
C SER A 26 10.98 -10.97 -7.71
N ARG A 27 10.93 -9.66 -7.94
CA ARG A 27 10.82 -9.10 -9.29
C ARG A 27 12.19 -8.78 -9.87
N SER A 28 12.27 -8.84 -11.20
CA SER A 28 13.52 -8.62 -11.93
C SER A 28 13.51 -7.35 -12.79
N GLU A 29 12.42 -6.58 -12.79
CA GLU A 29 12.36 -5.34 -13.54
C GLU A 29 13.38 -4.33 -12.99
N PRO A 30 14.12 -3.63 -13.85
CA PRO A 30 15.15 -2.69 -13.39
C PRO A 30 14.60 -1.60 -12.46
N TYR A 31 13.38 -1.10 -12.74
CA TYR A 31 12.76 -0.05 -11.92
C TYR A 31 12.24 -0.58 -10.57
N ALA A 32 12.22 -1.88 -10.37
CA ALA A 32 11.83 -2.51 -9.12
C ALA A 32 13.02 -2.87 -8.22
N THR A 33 14.22 -2.40 -8.57
CA THR A 33 15.45 -2.69 -7.84
C THR A 33 15.73 -1.59 -6.82
N ASP A 34 16.18 -1.98 -5.62
CA ASP A 34 16.59 -1.06 -4.57
C ASP A 34 15.50 -0.03 -4.24
N VAL A 35 14.30 -0.52 -3.95
CA VAL A 35 13.15 0.31 -3.63
C VAL A 35 12.98 0.37 -2.11
N TYR A 36 12.93 1.58 -1.55
CA TYR A 36 12.57 1.78 -0.15
C TYR A 36 11.05 1.66 0.00
N ILE A 37 10.61 0.87 0.96
CA ILE A 37 9.18 0.67 1.23
C ILE A 37 8.93 0.96 2.71
N GLY A 38 7.98 1.84 2.98
CA GLY A 38 7.64 2.20 4.34
C GLY A 38 6.36 3.01 4.41
N ASN A 39 6.12 3.63 5.56
CA ASN A 39 4.96 4.50 5.77
C ASN A 39 5.36 5.97 5.98
N LYS A 40 6.65 6.26 5.87
CA LYS A 40 7.20 7.63 5.96
C LYS A 40 8.34 7.77 4.99
N VAL A 41 8.45 8.96 4.38
CA VAL A 41 9.60 9.26 3.52
C VAL A 41 10.86 9.26 4.38
N PRO A 42 11.90 8.48 3.98
CA PRO A 42 13.12 8.39 4.77
C PRO A 42 13.95 9.67 4.67
N ASN A 43 14.82 9.89 5.64
CA ASN A 43 15.81 10.95 5.63
C ASN A 43 17.20 10.33 5.84
N PRO A 44 18.10 10.35 4.84
CA PRO A 44 17.94 11.00 3.52
C PRO A 44 16.95 10.27 2.62
N ARG A 45 16.41 11.00 1.65
CA ARG A 45 15.49 10.43 0.65
C ARG A 45 16.23 9.42 -0.21
N ARG A 46 15.46 8.46 -0.73
CA ARG A 46 15.99 7.42 -1.62
C ARG A 46 15.54 7.71 -3.05
N ASP A 47 16.25 7.14 -4.01
CA ASP A 47 15.89 7.31 -5.42
C ASP A 47 14.55 6.70 -5.78
N ARG A 48 14.28 5.52 -5.24
CA ARG A 48 13.00 4.82 -5.43
C ARG A 48 12.37 4.59 -4.07
N MET A 49 11.13 5.06 -3.94
CA MET A 49 10.39 4.95 -2.68
C MET A 49 8.94 4.61 -2.95
N VAL A 50 8.37 3.72 -2.13
CA VAL A 50 6.94 3.42 -2.12
C VAL A 50 6.46 3.61 -0.68
N ILE A 51 5.55 4.55 -0.48
CA ILE A 51 5.09 4.93 0.85
C ILE A 51 3.60 4.67 0.95
N PHE A 52 3.24 3.81 1.92
CA PHE A 52 1.87 3.42 2.19
C PHE A 52 1.36 4.20 3.40
N ARG A 53 0.23 4.89 3.24
CA ARG A 53 -0.42 5.59 4.35
C ARG A 53 -1.90 5.24 4.38
N ARG A 54 -2.40 4.88 5.56
CA ARG A 54 -3.83 4.73 5.73
C ARG A 54 -4.46 6.12 5.87
N ASP A 55 -5.48 6.40 5.07
CA ASP A 55 -6.19 7.67 5.11
C ASP A 55 -7.68 7.51 5.38
N GLY A 56 -8.03 6.47 6.11
CA GLY A 56 -9.40 6.26 6.54
C GLY A 56 -9.94 4.90 6.19
N GLY A 57 -11.25 4.84 6.00
CA GLY A 57 -11.97 3.62 5.72
C GLY A 57 -12.74 3.13 6.94
N PRO A 58 -14.03 2.81 6.78
CA PRO A 58 -14.91 2.46 7.90
C PRO A 58 -14.79 1.01 8.31
N ARG A 59 -15.23 0.74 9.52
CA ARG A 59 -15.60 -0.62 9.92
C ARG A 59 -16.96 -0.91 9.30
N THR A 60 -17.06 -1.95 8.48
CA THR A 60 -18.27 -2.25 7.71
C THR A 60 -19.15 -3.27 8.40
N SER A 61 -18.60 -4.03 9.33
CA SER A 61 -19.37 -4.95 10.18
C SER A 61 -18.60 -5.18 11.48
N ALA A 62 -19.12 -6.06 12.35
CA ALA A 62 -18.43 -6.40 13.59
C ALA A 62 -17.06 -7.05 13.35
N VAL A 63 -16.87 -7.68 12.20
CA VAL A 63 -15.66 -8.46 11.89
C VAL A 63 -14.90 -7.98 10.65
N LEU A 64 -15.43 -6.98 9.93
CA LEU A 64 -14.82 -6.47 8.70
C LEU A 64 -14.61 -4.96 8.75
N GLU A 65 -13.52 -4.51 8.18
CA GLU A 65 -13.31 -3.09 7.88
C GLU A 65 -12.83 -2.92 6.43
N ALA A 66 -13.03 -1.71 5.91
CA ALA A 66 -12.62 -1.35 4.56
C ALA A 66 -11.60 -0.22 4.62
N PRO A 67 -10.37 -0.49 5.05
CA PRO A 67 -9.35 0.54 5.14
C PRO A 67 -8.98 1.04 3.75
N ARG A 68 -8.69 2.34 3.68
CA ARG A 68 -8.22 2.97 2.45
C ARG A 68 -6.77 3.37 2.59
N LEU A 69 -5.97 2.99 1.60
CA LEU A 69 -4.56 3.34 1.53
C LEU A 69 -4.32 4.36 0.44
N GLY A 70 -3.52 5.37 0.76
CA GLY A 70 -2.91 6.23 -0.23
C GLY A 70 -1.47 5.77 -0.43
N ILE A 71 -1.08 5.55 -1.67
CA ILE A 71 0.24 5.04 -2.00
C ILE A 71 0.96 6.05 -2.88
N ASN A 72 2.11 6.54 -2.42
CA ASN A 72 2.97 7.45 -3.16
C ASN A 72 4.21 6.71 -3.63
N VAL A 73 4.57 6.93 -4.88
CA VAL A 73 5.71 6.27 -5.52
C VAL A 73 6.61 7.33 -6.14
N TRP A 74 7.88 7.31 -5.78
CA TRP A 74 8.90 8.21 -6.32
C TRP A 74 9.98 7.42 -7.04
N ALA A 75 10.53 7.99 -8.10
CA ALA A 75 11.70 7.47 -8.79
C ALA A 75 12.48 8.63 -9.40
N LYS A 76 13.56 8.33 -10.12
CA LYS A 76 14.41 9.38 -10.75
C LYS A 76 13.77 9.98 -11.99
N THR A 77 12.96 9.21 -12.71
CA THR A 77 12.32 9.66 -13.95
C THR A 77 10.82 9.40 -13.87
N ASP A 78 10.06 10.16 -14.66
CA ASP A 78 8.62 9.94 -14.78
C ASP A 78 8.28 8.53 -15.25
N GLN A 79 9.07 8.02 -16.21
CA GLN A 79 8.86 6.68 -16.74
C GLN A 79 9.01 5.62 -15.65
N ASP A 80 10.11 5.69 -14.90
CA ASP A 80 10.36 4.72 -13.83
C ASP A 80 9.32 4.83 -12.72
N ALA A 81 8.96 6.04 -12.32
CA ALA A 81 7.95 6.25 -11.28
C ALA A 81 6.59 5.67 -11.70
N GLY A 82 6.18 5.92 -12.94
CA GLY A 82 4.93 5.38 -13.46
C GLY A 82 4.95 3.86 -13.58
N ASP A 83 6.05 3.31 -14.09
CA ASP A 83 6.20 1.86 -14.22
C ASP A 83 6.17 1.18 -12.84
N LEU A 84 6.90 1.74 -11.88
CA LEU A 84 6.92 1.20 -10.52
C LEU A 84 5.54 1.30 -9.88
N ALA A 85 4.85 2.41 -10.04
CA ALA A 85 3.51 2.59 -9.48
C ALA A 85 2.52 1.57 -10.04
N ARG A 86 2.56 1.34 -11.35
CA ARG A 86 1.68 0.33 -11.98
C ARG A 86 2.01 -1.08 -11.52
N LEU A 87 3.29 -1.38 -11.35
CA LEU A 87 3.70 -2.70 -10.84
C LEU A 87 3.23 -2.88 -9.40
N VAL A 88 3.43 -1.89 -8.54
CA VAL A 88 3.00 -1.96 -7.13
C VAL A 88 1.49 -2.16 -7.05
N ALA A 89 0.71 -1.42 -7.85
CA ALA A 89 -0.74 -1.58 -7.89
C ALA A 89 -1.14 -3.00 -8.31
N ALA A 90 -0.49 -3.53 -9.35
CA ALA A 90 -0.77 -4.88 -9.83
C ALA A 90 -0.42 -5.94 -8.79
N LEU A 91 0.72 -5.81 -8.13
CA LEU A 91 1.15 -6.75 -7.09
C LEU A 91 0.23 -6.72 -5.88
N LEU A 92 -0.21 -5.52 -5.49
CA LEU A 92 -1.11 -5.36 -4.36
C LEU A 92 -2.45 -6.08 -4.61
N CYS A 93 -2.96 -6.01 -5.84
CA CYS A 93 -4.21 -6.66 -6.23
C CYS A 93 -4.06 -8.17 -6.43
N ALA A 94 -2.90 -8.62 -6.88
CA ALA A 94 -2.72 -10.00 -7.30
C ALA A 94 -2.69 -11.00 -6.15
N SER A 95 -2.44 -10.55 -4.92
CA SER A 95 -2.11 -11.48 -3.86
C SER A 95 -2.60 -11.01 -2.49
N PRO A 96 -3.91 -10.80 -2.33
CA PRO A 96 -4.48 -10.60 -0.99
C PRO A 96 -4.67 -11.94 -0.26
N ASP A 97 -3.91 -12.96 -0.63
CA ASP A 97 -4.04 -14.28 -0.05
C ASP A 97 -3.63 -14.29 1.41
N GLY A 98 -4.46 -14.84 2.21
CA GLY A 98 -4.20 -14.97 3.63
C GLY A 98 -4.71 -13.79 4.43
N ALA A 99 -4.96 -14.06 5.70
CA ALA A 99 -5.40 -13.06 6.64
C ALA A 99 -4.33 -11.99 6.80
N PRO A 100 -4.73 -10.75 7.08
CA PRO A 100 -6.11 -10.34 7.33
C PRO A 100 -6.85 -9.84 6.09
N VAL A 101 -6.14 -9.58 4.99
CA VAL A 101 -6.72 -8.90 3.81
C VAL A 101 -7.23 -9.94 2.82
N CYS A 102 -8.52 -9.83 2.47
CA CYS A 102 -9.16 -10.76 1.56
C CYS A 102 -9.52 -10.15 0.21
N LYS A 103 -9.41 -8.84 0.06
CA LYS A 103 -9.70 -8.15 -1.20
C LYS A 103 -8.98 -6.83 -1.26
N VAL A 104 -8.48 -6.48 -2.45
CA VAL A 104 -7.88 -5.18 -2.75
C VAL A 104 -8.52 -4.65 -4.02
N THR A 105 -8.98 -3.41 -3.99
CA THR A 105 -9.54 -2.72 -5.15
C THR A 105 -8.80 -1.39 -5.32
N ILE A 106 -8.26 -1.16 -6.52
CA ILE A 106 -7.67 0.14 -6.84
C ILE A 106 -8.81 1.12 -7.11
N THR A 107 -8.91 2.17 -6.31
CA THR A 107 -10.00 3.14 -6.39
C THR A 107 -9.65 4.39 -7.18
N GLY A 108 -8.38 4.60 -7.49
CA GLY A 108 -7.95 5.73 -8.32
C GLY A 108 -6.47 5.66 -8.64
N GLY A 109 -6.10 6.07 -9.85
CA GLY A 109 -4.72 6.08 -10.30
C GLY A 109 -4.21 4.73 -10.78
N PRO A 110 -2.86 4.58 -10.95
CA PRO A 110 -1.83 5.59 -10.67
C PRO A 110 -1.82 6.77 -11.65
N TYR A 111 -1.50 7.94 -11.13
CA TYR A 111 -1.34 9.15 -11.93
C TYR A 111 -0.24 10.03 -11.34
N ALA A 112 0.38 10.84 -12.21
CA ALA A 112 1.44 11.75 -11.79
C ALA A 112 0.87 12.89 -10.95
N VAL A 113 1.57 13.25 -9.89
CA VAL A 113 1.20 14.39 -9.04
C VAL A 113 2.41 15.26 -8.79
N PRO A 114 2.22 16.57 -8.57
CA PRO A 114 3.31 17.46 -8.20
C PRO A 114 3.91 17.06 -6.85
N ASP A 115 5.21 17.30 -6.71
CA ASP A 115 5.92 17.07 -5.45
C ASP A 115 6.82 18.28 -5.17
N GLU A 116 7.02 18.59 -3.90
CA GLU A 116 7.90 19.68 -3.49
C GLU A 116 9.37 19.39 -3.81
N SER A 117 9.73 18.10 -3.82
CA SER A 117 11.05 17.70 -4.26
C SER A 117 11.13 17.70 -5.79
N THR A 118 12.34 17.49 -6.33
CA THR A 118 12.53 17.38 -7.77
C THR A 118 12.25 15.98 -8.29
N GLN A 119 11.93 15.03 -7.41
CA GLN A 119 11.67 13.65 -7.83
C GLN A 119 10.27 13.52 -8.42
N PRO A 120 10.13 12.84 -9.57
CA PRO A 120 8.80 12.48 -10.08
C PRO A 120 8.03 11.65 -9.07
N ARG A 121 6.73 11.93 -8.92
CA ARG A 121 5.85 11.25 -7.98
C ARG A 121 4.59 10.78 -8.68
N PHE A 122 4.21 9.54 -8.42
CA PHE A 122 2.90 8.99 -8.80
C PHE A 122 2.12 8.63 -7.55
N TYR A 123 0.82 8.68 -7.66
CA TYR A 123 -0.09 8.43 -6.55
C TYR A 123 -1.23 7.54 -7.00
N PHE A 124 -1.63 6.61 -6.13
CA PHE A 124 -2.85 5.85 -6.32
C PHE A 124 -3.47 5.52 -4.97
N THR A 125 -4.74 5.15 -5.01
CA THR A 125 -5.49 4.76 -3.81
C THR A 125 -6.03 3.36 -3.97
N ALA A 126 -6.11 2.65 -2.84
CA ALA A 126 -6.65 1.31 -2.80
C ALA A 126 -7.58 1.18 -1.59
N GLU A 127 -8.69 0.47 -1.80
CA GLU A 127 -9.58 0.07 -0.73
C GLU A 127 -9.40 -1.42 -0.48
N LEU A 128 -9.22 -1.78 0.78
CA LEU A 128 -9.01 -3.16 1.18
C LEU A 128 -10.22 -3.66 1.95
N THR A 129 -10.42 -4.96 1.93
CA THR A 129 -11.33 -5.63 2.88
C THR A 129 -10.47 -6.41 3.83
N SER A 130 -10.52 -6.03 5.11
CA SER A 130 -9.70 -6.64 6.15
C SER A 130 -10.60 -7.31 7.18
N LYS A 131 -10.24 -8.54 7.54
CA LYS A 131 -10.96 -9.32 8.54
C LYS A 131 -10.26 -9.16 9.88
N GLY A 132 -11.06 -8.87 10.91
CA GLY A 132 -10.57 -8.79 12.27
C GLY A 132 -10.43 -10.15 12.90
N SER A 133 -9.78 -10.20 14.03
CA SER A 133 -9.64 -11.41 14.86
C SER A 133 -10.08 -11.13 16.28
N ASP A 134 -10.49 -12.17 16.97
CA ASP A 134 -10.88 -12.07 18.39
C ASP A 134 -9.67 -11.63 19.22
N ALA A 135 -9.94 -10.70 20.12
CA ALA A 135 -8.92 -10.21 21.03
C ALA A 135 -8.80 -11.11 22.27
#